data_c766484e2afb89021f50794c41bae858
#
_entry.id   c766484e2afb89021f50794c41bae858
#
_cell.length_a   1.000
_cell.length_b   1.000
_cell.length_c   1.000
_cell.angle_alpha   90.00
_cell.angle_beta   90.00
_cell.angle_gamma   90.00
#
_symmetry.space_group_name_H-M   'P 1'
#
loop_
_entity.id
_entity.type
_entity.pdbx_description
1 polymer ?
#
loop_
_entity_poly.entity_id
_entity_poly.type
_entity_poly.pdbx_seq_one_letter_code
_entity_poly.pdbx_strand_id
1 'polypeptide(L)'
;MTAKAILFNRKDSKLFFKTLNKRVNNYFNEKNISKSGNWKLWLKTFIMFSLLLAPYILISILAIPAWIQISLSIIMGIGLAGVGMNVMHDGNHGSFSNKKWINRLMGGSIYILAGNRYNWQVQHNVLHHTYTNIHGHDEDLEAGRVIRFSKHSKWRWFHKFQHYYLSLIHIYEPTRLHT
;
A
#
# COMPACT_ATOMS: atom_id res chain seq x y z
N MET A 1 -16.43 -11.59 -23.02
CA MET A 1 -15.28 -11.40 -23.93
C MET A 1 -14.09 -12.01 -23.23
N THR A 2 -13.46 -13.05 -23.79
CA THR A 2 -12.23 -13.62 -23.21
C THR A 2 -11.09 -12.61 -23.43
N ALA A 3 -10.58 -12.06 -22.34
CA ALA A 3 -9.44 -11.14 -22.43
C ALA A 3 -8.28 -11.86 -23.09
N LYS A 4 -7.74 -11.27 -24.16
CA LYS A 4 -6.59 -11.82 -24.88
C LYS A 4 -5.39 -11.85 -23.94
N ALA A 5 -4.77 -13.02 -23.76
CA ALA A 5 -3.61 -13.14 -22.87
C ALA A 5 -2.48 -12.20 -23.35
N ILE A 6 -2.00 -11.37 -22.43
CA ILE A 6 -0.87 -10.48 -22.69
C ILE A 6 0.42 -11.27 -22.52
N LEU A 7 1.22 -11.31 -23.59
CA LEU A 7 2.53 -11.96 -23.59
C LEU A 7 3.64 -10.90 -23.56
N PHE A 8 4.48 -10.96 -22.52
CA PHE A 8 5.65 -10.10 -22.42
C PHE A 8 6.86 -10.72 -23.12
N ASN A 9 7.62 -9.91 -23.86
CA ASN A 9 8.88 -10.36 -24.44
C ASN A 9 9.92 -10.61 -23.32
N ARG A 10 10.28 -11.86 -23.10
CA ARG A 10 11.19 -12.29 -22.02
C ARG A 10 12.67 -12.34 -22.43
N LYS A 11 12.99 -12.18 -23.73
CA LYS A 11 14.38 -12.39 -24.20
C LYS A 11 15.34 -11.34 -23.61
N ASP A 12 14.99 -10.06 -23.65
CA ASP A 12 15.86 -8.97 -23.18
C ASP A 12 15.75 -8.72 -21.68
N SER A 13 14.63 -9.09 -21.07
CA SER A 13 14.37 -8.85 -19.64
C SER A 13 15.21 -9.73 -18.70
N LYS A 14 15.58 -10.95 -19.11
CA LYS A 14 16.33 -11.89 -18.25
C LYS A 14 17.69 -11.35 -17.81
N LEU A 15 18.46 -10.78 -18.72
CA LEU A 15 19.79 -10.22 -18.41
C LEU A 15 19.66 -8.98 -17.53
N PHE A 16 18.70 -8.12 -17.84
CA PHE A 16 18.41 -6.92 -17.04
C PHE A 16 18.07 -7.31 -15.59
N PHE A 17 17.07 -8.16 -15.38
CA PHE A 17 16.67 -8.56 -14.03
C PHE A 17 17.77 -9.32 -13.27
N LYS A 18 18.55 -10.16 -13.94
CA LYS A 18 19.70 -10.83 -13.33
C LYS A 18 20.73 -9.82 -12.83
N THR A 19 21.05 -8.83 -13.65
CA THR A 19 22.01 -7.77 -13.31
C THR A 19 21.48 -6.88 -12.19
N LEU A 20 20.20 -6.46 -12.26
CA LEU A 20 19.54 -5.67 -11.24
C LEU A 20 19.55 -6.40 -9.88
N ASN A 21 19.08 -7.63 -9.84
CA ASN A 21 19.06 -8.44 -8.62
C ASN A 21 20.46 -8.63 -8.02
N LYS A 22 21.48 -8.85 -8.86
CA LYS A 22 22.87 -8.93 -8.40
C LYS A 22 23.33 -7.63 -7.74
N ARG A 23 23.09 -6.49 -8.40
CA ARG A 23 23.47 -5.16 -7.85
C ARG A 23 22.76 -4.85 -6.54
N VAL A 24 21.45 -5.10 -6.47
CA VAL A 24 20.66 -4.92 -5.24
C VAL A 24 21.19 -5.80 -4.12
N ASN A 25 21.41 -7.09 -4.40
CA ASN A 25 21.98 -8.01 -3.39
C ASN A 25 23.35 -7.56 -2.89
N ASN A 26 24.24 -7.16 -3.79
CA ASN A 26 25.56 -6.67 -3.43
C ASN A 26 25.46 -5.43 -2.54
N TYR A 27 24.60 -4.46 -2.87
CA TYR A 27 24.40 -3.27 -2.06
C TYR A 27 24.02 -3.61 -0.60
N PHE A 28 23.03 -4.48 -0.42
CA PHE A 28 22.61 -4.89 0.93
C PHE A 28 23.70 -5.63 1.69
N ASN A 29 24.48 -6.49 0.99
CA ASN A 29 25.58 -7.22 1.59
C ASN A 29 26.75 -6.30 1.94
N GLU A 30 27.17 -5.40 1.05
CA GLU A 30 28.24 -4.45 1.29
C GLU A 30 27.95 -3.48 2.42
N LYS A 31 26.68 -3.03 2.54
CA LYS A 31 26.23 -2.17 3.62
C LYS A 31 25.90 -2.90 4.92
N ASN A 32 25.91 -4.23 4.90
CA ASN A 32 25.50 -5.09 6.02
C ASN A 32 24.14 -4.69 6.64
N ILE A 33 23.17 -4.39 5.75
CA ILE A 33 21.82 -4.01 6.15
C ILE A 33 20.80 -5.06 5.72
N SER A 34 19.73 -5.21 6.50
CA SER A 34 18.64 -6.14 6.20
C SER A 34 17.78 -5.61 5.04
N LYS A 35 17.29 -6.53 4.20
CA LYS A 35 16.25 -6.23 3.19
C LYS A 35 14.86 -6.09 3.80
N SER A 36 14.68 -6.52 5.04
CA SER A 36 13.43 -6.40 5.79
C SER A 36 13.41 -5.13 6.62
N GLY A 37 12.23 -4.79 7.11
CA GLY A 37 12.03 -3.60 7.93
C GLY A 37 12.91 -3.52 9.16
N ASN A 38 13.34 -2.33 9.51
CA ASN A 38 14.15 -2.01 10.67
C ASN A 38 13.29 -1.41 11.81
N TRP A 39 13.94 -0.92 12.87
CA TRP A 39 13.25 -0.31 14.01
C TRP A 39 12.33 0.88 13.64
N LYS A 40 12.68 1.65 12.59
CA LYS A 40 11.85 2.78 12.12
C LYS A 40 10.51 2.29 11.57
N LEU A 41 10.48 1.13 10.89
CA LEU A 41 9.24 0.53 10.44
C LEU A 41 8.36 0.10 11.62
N TRP A 42 8.95 -0.47 12.67
CA TRP A 42 8.23 -0.83 13.88
C TRP A 42 7.66 0.39 14.62
N LEU A 43 8.45 1.47 14.75
CA LEU A 43 7.98 2.72 15.34
C LEU A 43 6.82 3.30 14.51
N LYS A 44 6.96 3.34 13.18
CA LYS A 44 5.88 3.78 12.28
C LYS A 44 4.63 2.92 12.46
N THR A 45 4.77 1.62 12.53
CA THR A 45 3.66 0.68 12.77
C THR A 45 2.95 0.99 14.08
N PHE A 46 3.70 1.18 15.16
CA PHE A 46 3.15 1.55 16.46
C PHE A 46 2.36 2.87 16.39
N ILE A 47 2.93 3.90 15.75
CA ILE A 47 2.26 5.20 15.56
C ILE A 47 0.95 5.02 14.77
N MET A 48 0.96 4.27 13.65
CA MET A 48 -0.24 4.08 12.82
C MET A 48 -1.35 3.35 13.58
N PHE A 49 -1.02 2.31 14.33
CA PHE A 49 -2.00 1.64 15.20
C PHE A 49 -2.48 2.53 16.34
N SER A 50 -1.61 3.35 16.91
CA SER A 50 -2.01 4.30 17.96
C SER A 50 -2.98 5.36 17.42
N LEU A 51 -2.72 5.91 16.23
CA LEU A 51 -3.62 6.86 15.56
C LEU A 51 -4.97 6.22 15.17
N LEU A 52 -5.02 4.92 14.98
CA LEU A 52 -6.26 4.19 14.71
C LEU A 52 -7.01 3.88 15.99
N LEU A 53 -6.34 3.26 16.98
CA LEU A 53 -7.00 2.67 18.13
C LEU A 53 -7.30 3.69 19.24
N ALA A 54 -6.40 4.65 19.50
CA ALA A 54 -6.63 5.61 20.59
C ALA A 54 -7.86 6.51 20.33
N PRO A 55 -8.05 7.12 19.14
CA PRO A 55 -9.27 7.86 18.86
C PRO A 55 -10.52 6.99 18.92
N TYR A 56 -10.47 5.75 18.41
CA TYR A 56 -11.58 4.81 18.49
C TYR A 56 -12.01 4.56 19.94
N ILE A 57 -11.05 4.27 20.82
CA ILE A 57 -11.30 4.05 22.25
C ILE A 57 -11.90 5.31 22.89
N LEU A 58 -11.30 6.48 22.65
CA LEU A 58 -11.76 7.74 23.23
C LEU A 58 -13.21 8.07 22.83
N ILE A 59 -13.55 7.90 21.55
CA ILE A 59 -14.92 8.13 21.05
C ILE A 59 -15.89 7.12 21.66
N SER A 60 -15.45 5.87 21.88
CA SER A 60 -16.33 4.80 22.35
C SER A 60 -16.64 4.89 23.85
N ILE A 61 -15.73 5.42 24.67
CA ILE A 61 -15.86 5.40 26.14
C ILE A 61 -16.17 6.76 26.77
N LEU A 62 -15.93 7.88 26.05
CA LEU A 62 -16.10 9.21 26.59
C LEU A 62 -17.30 9.91 25.93
N ALA A 63 -18.10 10.58 26.77
CA ALA A 63 -19.15 11.51 26.32
C ALA A 63 -18.51 12.86 25.95
N ILE A 64 -18.00 12.95 24.72
CA ILE A 64 -17.29 14.13 24.22
C ILE A 64 -18.12 14.89 23.19
N PRO A 65 -17.94 16.23 23.06
CA PRO A 65 -18.65 17.06 22.08
C PRO A 65 -18.43 16.58 20.63
N ALA A 66 -19.42 16.78 19.77
CA ALA A 66 -19.40 16.31 18.37
C ALA A 66 -18.17 16.80 17.58
N TRP A 67 -17.73 18.03 17.78
CA TRP A 67 -16.56 18.56 17.08
C TRP A 67 -15.26 17.83 17.45
N ILE A 68 -15.13 17.36 18.71
CA ILE A 68 -14.00 16.51 19.15
C ILE A 68 -14.12 15.13 18.49
N GLN A 69 -15.33 14.54 18.45
CA GLN A 69 -15.57 13.26 17.79
C GLN A 69 -15.18 13.32 16.31
N ILE A 70 -15.54 14.39 15.59
CA ILE A 70 -15.16 14.61 14.20
C ILE A 70 -13.63 14.68 14.06
N SER A 71 -12.96 15.46 14.92
CA SER A 71 -11.50 15.60 14.88
C SER A 71 -10.80 14.25 15.14
N LEU A 72 -11.26 13.51 16.13
CA LEU A 72 -10.74 12.16 16.42
C LEU A 72 -11.02 11.17 15.28
N SER A 73 -12.17 11.26 14.62
CA SER A 73 -12.50 10.43 13.46
C SER A 73 -11.58 10.71 12.27
N ILE A 74 -11.18 11.95 12.05
CA ILE A 74 -10.18 12.32 11.04
C ILE A 74 -8.83 11.69 11.37
N ILE A 75 -8.38 11.78 12.63
CA ILE A 75 -7.12 11.16 13.09
C ILE A 75 -7.19 9.64 12.92
N MET A 76 -8.31 9.02 13.28
CA MET A 76 -8.55 7.59 13.09
C MET A 76 -8.48 7.18 11.61
N GLY A 77 -9.05 7.99 10.71
CA GLY A 77 -8.96 7.79 9.26
C GLY A 77 -7.52 7.82 8.75
N ILE A 78 -6.70 8.73 9.27
CA ILE A 78 -5.25 8.78 8.97
C ILE A 78 -4.55 7.50 9.45
N GLY A 79 -4.84 7.07 10.68
CA GLY A 79 -4.33 5.80 11.21
C GLY A 79 -4.74 4.60 10.36
N LEU A 80 -6.01 4.54 9.94
CA LEU A 80 -6.56 3.49 9.08
C LEU A 80 -5.84 3.40 7.74
N ALA A 81 -5.68 4.55 7.06
CA ALA A 81 -4.92 4.64 5.81
C ALA A 81 -3.45 4.22 6.01
N GLY A 82 -2.82 4.68 7.10
CA GLY A 82 -1.44 4.32 7.45
C GLY A 82 -1.25 2.82 7.69
N VAL A 83 -2.17 2.15 8.39
CA VAL A 83 -2.15 0.69 8.57
C VAL A 83 -2.30 -0.02 7.23
N GLY A 84 -3.21 0.42 6.37
CA GLY A 84 -3.44 -0.18 5.04
C GLY A 84 -2.22 -0.05 4.14
N MET A 85 -1.73 1.16 3.95
CA MET A 85 -0.70 1.45 2.95
C MET A 85 0.72 1.07 3.38
N ASN A 86 0.96 0.88 4.67
CA ASN A 86 2.29 0.56 5.19
C ASN A 86 2.34 -0.82 5.84
N VAL A 87 1.54 -1.05 6.87
CA VAL A 87 1.66 -2.27 7.69
C VAL A 87 1.12 -3.48 6.96
N MET A 88 -0.12 -3.40 6.51
CA MET A 88 -0.81 -4.44 5.76
C MET A 88 -0.10 -4.73 4.44
N HIS A 89 0.22 -3.69 3.69
CA HIS A 89 0.88 -3.76 2.40
C HIS A 89 2.23 -4.47 2.49
N ASP A 90 3.14 -3.99 3.35
CA ASP A 90 4.47 -4.56 3.52
C ASP A 90 4.43 -5.99 4.09
N GLY A 91 3.47 -6.26 4.98
CA GLY A 91 3.22 -7.60 5.50
C GLY A 91 2.79 -8.59 4.42
N ASN A 92 1.90 -8.19 3.51
CA ASN A 92 1.42 -9.04 2.42
C ASN A 92 2.44 -9.19 1.28
N HIS A 93 3.37 -8.25 1.12
CA HIS A 93 4.54 -8.41 0.25
C HIS A 93 5.65 -9.24 0.88
N GLY A 94 5.55 -9.60 2.17
CA GLY A 94 6.59 -10.35 2.87
C GLY A 94 7.85 -9.54 3.16
N SER A 95 7.79 -8.23 3.04
CA SER A 95 8.92 -7.30 3.21
C SER A 95 9.03 -6.70 4.62
N PHE A 96 7.97 -6.82 5.45
CA PHE A 96 7.93 -6.26 6.78
C PHE A 96 8.99 -6.87 7.70
N SER A 97 9.19 -8.19 7.63
CA SER A 97 10.14 -8.92 8.47
C SER A 97 10.73 -10.12 7.73
N ASN A 98 11.92 -10.58 8.14
CA ASN A 98 12.49 -11.85 7.70
C ASN A 98 11.72 -13.07 8.25
N LYS A 99 10.86 -12.90 9.25
CA LYS A 99 10.05 -13.96 9.86
C LYS A 99 8.67 -14.01 9.18
N LYS A 100 8.35 -15.15 8.55
CA LYS A 100 7.08 -15.33 7.81
C LYS A 100 5.83 -15.12 8.67
N TRP A 101 5.87 -15.51 9.95
CA TRP A 101 4.72 -15.36 10.83
C TRP A 101 4.41 -13.88 11.13
N ILE A 102 5.46 -13.04 11.28
CA ILE A 102 5.30 -11.59 11.45
C ILE A 102 4.66 -10.97 10.22
N ASN A 103 5.15 -11.31 9.01
CA ASN A 103 4.54 -10.85 7.76
C ASN A 103 3.07 -11.29 7.65
N ARG A 104 2.77 -12.50 8.13
CA ARG A 104 1.41 -13.03 8.14
C ARG A 104 0.50 -12.26 9.10
N LEU A 105 1.02 -11.90 10.28
CA LEU A 105 0.31 -11.10 11.28
C LEU A 105 0.07 -9.67 10.77
N MET A 106 1.13 -9.00 10.29
CA MET A 106 1.03 -7.62 9.79
C MET A 106 0.14 -7.53 8.54
N GLY A 107 0.26 -8.48 7.60
CA GLY A 107 -0.62 -8.57 6.44
C GLY A 107 -2.08 -8.88 6.82
N GLY A 108 -2.31 -9.55 7.96
CA GLY A 108 -3.64 -9.81 8.52
C GLY A 108 -4.35 -8.55 9.03
N SER A 109 -3.65 -7.44 9.23
CA SER A 109 -4.28 -6.17 9.60
C SER A 109 -5.29 -5.65 8.55
N ILE A 110 -5.28 -6.22 7.33
CA ILE A 110 -6.30 -5.95 6.31
C ILE A 110 -7.73 -6.28 6.80
N TYR A 111 -7.88 -7.23 7.70
CA TYR A 111 -9.20 -7.57 8.26
C TYR A 111 -9.78 -6.45 9.13
N ILE A 112 -8.93 -5.63 9.77
CA ILE A 112 -9.35 -4.41 10.48
C ILE A 112 -9.90 -3.38 9.48
N LEU A 113 -9.41 -3.40 8.25
CA LEU A 113 -9.83 -2.53 7.15
C LEU A 113 -11.07 -3.08 6.41
N ALA A 114 -11.74 -4.11 6.95
CA ALA A 114 -12.81 -4.84 6.31
C ALA A 114 -12.45 -5.47 4.94
N GLY A 115 -11.15 -5.64 4.67
CA GLY A 115 -10.65 -6.27 3.46
C GLY A 115 -10.42 -7.77 3.61
N ASN A 116 -10.22 -8.46 2.50
CA ASN A 116 -9.86 -9.87 2.47
C ASN A 116 -8.43 -10.03 1.96
N ARG A 117 -7.59 -10.69 2.75
CA ARG A 117 -6.17 -10.86 2.45
C ARG A 117 -5.91 -11.61 1.15
N TYR A 118 -6.66 -12.69 0.89
CA TYR A 118 -6.51 -13.49 -0.33
C TYR A 118 -6.86 -12.66 -1.57
N ASN A 119 -8.00 -11.98 -1.55
CA ASN A 119 -8.42 -11.14 -2.66
C ASN A 119 -7.40 -10.04 -2.94
N TRP A 120 -6.92 -9.38 -1.89
CA TRP A 120 -5.89 -8.35 -2.01
C TRP A 120 -4.59 -8.91 -2.63
N GLN A 121 -4.15 -10.10 -2.20
CA GLN A 121 -2.96 -10.73 -2.77
C GLN A 121 -3.12 -11.07 -4.25
N VAL A 122 -4.31 -11.52 -4.66
CA VAL A 122 -4.59 -11.77 -6.07
C VAL A 122 -4.60 -10.47 -6.88
N GLN A 123 -5.35 -9.46 -6.41
CA GLN A 123 -5.47 -8.17 -7.10
C GLN A 123 -4.14 -7.44 -7.16
N HIS A 124 -3.46 -7.30 -6.03
CA HIS A 124 -2.27 -6.48 -5.93
C HIS A 124 -0.98 -7.24 -6.30
N ASN A 125 -0.69 -8.39 -5.65
CA ASN A 125 0.58 -9.09 -5.88
C ASN A 125 0.61 -9.83 -7.23
N VAL A 126 -0.54 -10.31 -7.73
CA VAL A 126 -0.59 -11.06 -8.99
C VAL A 126 -0.98 -10.15 -10.14
N LEU A 127 -2.15 -9.51 -10.10
CA LEU A 127 -2.65 -8.75 -11.25
C LEU A 127 -1.90 -7.43 -11.42
N HIS A 128 -1.87 -6.58 -10.38
CA HIS A 128 -1.18 -5.28 -10.46
C HIS A 128 0.31 -5.44 -10.78
N HIS A 129 1.05 -6.28 -10.05
CA HIS A 129 2.49 -6.44 -10.29
C HIS A 129 2.82 -7.12 -11.62
N THR A 130 1.93 -7.94 -12.17
CA THR A 130 2.12 -8.56 -13.49
C THR A 130 1.74 -7.62 -14.62
N TYR A 131 0.65 -6.87 -14.47
CA TYR A 131 0.03 -6.05 -15.51
C TYR A 131 0.02 -4.56 -15.18
N THR A 132 1.00 -4.09 -14.41
CA THR A 132 1.09 -2.70 -13.94
C THR A 132 0.83 -1.71 -15.07
N ASN A 133 -0.12 -0.82 -14.86
CA ASN A 133 -0.55 0.22 -15.81
C ASN A 133 -1.22 -0.29 -17.10
N ILE A 134 -1.62 -1.56 -17.17
CA ILE A 134 -2.34 -2.08 -18.32
C ILE A 134 -3.85 -2.00 -18.05
N HIS A 135 -4.52 -1.09 -18.74
CA HIS A 135 -5.97 -0.89 -18.60
C HIS A 135 -6.76 -2.19 -18.88
N GLY A 136 -7.72 -2.48 -18.01
CA GLY A 136 -8.54 -3.71 -18.06
C GLY A 136 -7.88 -4.96 -17.48
N HIS A 137 -6.63 -4.86 -16.98
CA HIS A 137 -5.91 -5.95 -16.31
C HIS A 137 -5.37 -5.53 -14.94
N ASP A 138 -5.08 -4.24 -14.77
CA ASP A 138 -4.62 -3.65 -13.52
C ASP A 138 -5.80 -2.96 -12.84
N GLU A 139 -6.36 -3.64 -11.85
CA GLU A 139 -7.51 -3.12 -11.10
C GLU A 139 -7.15 -1.91 -10.23
N ASP A 140 -5.88 -1.72 -9.87
CA ASP A 140 -5.43 -0.56 -9.10
C ASP A 140 -5.52 0.75 -9.93
N LEU A 141 -5.63 0.65 -11.26
CA LEU A 141 -5.95 1.80 -12.13
C LEU A 141 -7.44 2.17 -12.10
N GLU A 142 -8.30 1.27 -11.66
CA GLU A 142 -9.74 1.45 -11.69
C GLU A 142 -10.26 2.01 -10.35
N ALA A 143 -9.71 3.16 -9.94
CA ALA A 143 -10.06 3.82 -8.69
C ALA A 143 -11.49 4.42 -8.66
N GLY A 144 -12.41 3.82 -9.39
CA GLY A 144 -13.82 4.20 -9.45
C GLY A 144 -14.05 5.55 -10.15
N ARG A 145 -14.92 6.37 -9.56
CA ARG A 145 -15.34 7.64 -10.18
C ARG A 145 -14.60 8.87 -9.65
N VAL A 146 -13.97 8.75 -8.49
CA VAL A 146 -13.38 9.88 -7.77
C VAL A 146 -11.99 10.22 -8.28
N ILE A 147 -11.21 9.20 -8.64
CA ILE A 147 -9.84 9.33 -9.09
C ILE A 147 -9.71 8.81 -10.52
N ARG A 148 -8.87 9.45 -11.31
CA ARG A 148 -8.58 9.05 -12.67
C ARG A 148 -7.09 8.82 -12.85
N PHE A 149 -6.66 7.57 -12.83
CA PHE A 149 -5.27 7.17 -13.06
C PHE A 149 -4.94 6.83 -14.51
N SER A 150 -5.96 6.54 -15.34
CA SER A 150 -5.76 6.18 -16.74
C SER A 150 -6.43 7.15 -17.70
N LYS A 151 -5.78 7.42 -18.84
CA LYS A 151 -6.40 8.15 -19.95
C LYS A 151 -7.65 7.46 -20.53
N HIS A 152 -7.77 6.14 -20.32
CA HIS A 152 -8.90 5.34 -20.77
C HIS A 152 -10.10 5.44 -19.83
N SER A 153 -9.93 5.90 -18.59
CA SER A 153 -11.02 6.14 -17.64
C SER A 153 -11.77 7.43 -18.02
N LYS A 154 -13.11 7.44 -17.83
CA LYS A 154 -13.95 8.59 -18.17
C LYS A 154 -13.53 9.83 -17.40
N TRP A 155 -13.24 10.90 -18.12
CA TRP A 155 -12.92 12.19 -17.52
C TRP A 155 -14.16 12.88 -16.93
N ARG A 156 -13.98 13.54 -15.78
CA ARG A 156 -14.97 14.38 -15.11
C ARG A 156 -14.34 15.72 -14.73
N TRP A 157 -15.12 16.77 -14.66
CA TRP A 157 -14.65 18.14 -14.42
C TRP A 157 -13.81 18.29 -13.13
N PHE A 158 -14.11 17.54 -12.07
CA PHE A 158 -13.39 17.61 -10.81
C PHE A 158 -12.04 16.89 -10.84
N HIS A 159 -11.78 16.01 -11.81
CA HIS A 159 -10.47 15.35 -11.96
C HIS A 159 -9.34 16.34 -12.22
N LYS A 160 -9.64 17.56 -12.74
CA LYS A 160 -8.63 18.63 -12.89
C LYS A 160 -8.03 19.08 -11.55
N PHE A 161 -8.72 18.82 -10.43
CA PHE A 161 -8.30 19.14 -9.07
C PHE A 161 -7.72 17.94 -8.32
N GLN A 162 -7.60 16.77 -8.96
CA GLN A 162 -7.18 15.55 -8.24
C GLN A 162 -5.77 15.67 -7.66
N HIS A 163 -4.89 16.52 -8.19
CA HIS A 163 -3.58 16.79 -7.62
C HIS A 163 -3.65 17.41 -6.20
N TYR A 164 -4.74 18.06 -5.83
CA TYR A 164 -4.94 18.53 -4.45
C TYR A 164 -5.41 17.43 -3.51
N TYR A 165 -6.43 16.67 -3.88
CA TYR A 165 -6.97 15.64 -2.98
C TYR A 165 -6.17 14.32 -3.03
N LEU A 166 -5.45 14.02 -4.11
CA LEU A 166 -4.51 12.90 -4.17
C LEU A 166 -3.22 13.17 -3.41
N SER A 167 -2.78 14.41 -3.31
CA SER A 167 -1.57 14.78 -2.56
C SER A 167 -1.64 14.30 -1.12
N LEU A 168 -2.83 14.28 -0.52
CA LEU A 168 -3.04 13.72 0.82
C LEU A 168 -2.79 12.20 0.87
N ILE A 169 -3.02 11.48 -0.22
CA ILE A 169 -2.77 10.03 -0.31
C ILE A 169 -1.28 9.77 -0.49
N HIS A 170 -0.58 10.54 -1.33
CA HIS A 170 0.86 10.38 -1.58
C HIS A 170 1.75 10.73 -0.38
N ILE A 171 1.30 11.56 0.56
CA ILE A 171 2.02 11.80 1.81
C ILE A 171 2.19 10.51 2.63
N TYR A 172 1.30 9.54 2.43
CA TYR A 172 1.32 8.23 3.12
C TYR A 172 1.97 7.11 2.33
N GLU A 173 2.25 7.32 1.04
CA GLU A 173 2.97 6.32 0.26
C GLU A 173 4.44 6.32 0.70
N PRO A 174 4.97 5.24 1.32
CA PRO A 174 6.37 5.18 1.64
C PRO A 174 7.12 5.12 0.32
N THR A 175 7.74 6.23 -0.04
CA THR A 175 8.72 6.26 -1.12
C THR A 175 9.79 5.21 -0.80
N ARG A 176 9.70 4.04 -1.44
CA ARG A 176 10.73 2.99 -1.40
C ARG A 176 12.05 3.42 -2.04
N LEU A 177 12.22 4.73 -2.29
CA LEU A 177 13.34 5.25 -3.08
C LEU A 177 14.49 5.84 -2.26
N HIS A 178 14.45 5.78 -0.94
CA HIS A 178 15.55 6.29 -0.11
C HIS A 178 15.91 5.34 1.02
N THR A 179 16.41 4.19 0.65
CA THR A 179 17.35 3.44 1.49
C THR A 179 18.50 2.95 0.66
#